data_058b313d2d5440a1d85273037310ce23
#
_entry.id   058b313d2d5440a1d85273037310ce23
#
_cell.length_a   1.000
_cell.length_b   1.000
_cell.length_c   1.000
_cell.angle_alpha   90.00
_cell.angle_beta   90.00
_cell.angle_gamma   90.00
#
_symmetry.space_group_name_H-M   'P 1'
#
loop_
_entity.id
_entity.type
_entity.pdbx_description
1 polymer ?
#
loop_
_entity_poly.entity_id
_entity_poly.type
_entity_poly.pdbx_seq_one_letter_code
_entity_poly.pdbx_strand_id
1 'polypeptide(L)'
;MPEALDVLVTPTLTVLISGLVTIFGLMYVAGEVSSAIGTFADWLLSTGGAGAGFLLGGFFLPLVMLGLHQALIPIHTTLIEQQGFTVLLPILAMAGAGQVGAAAAVYLRLPRNESIRKTIRSAMPAGLLGVGEPLIYGVSLPLGRPFITACVGGAFGGGFVGLFNQLGDSVGSTAIGPSGWALFPLLDGNHGLGSTIAVYAGGLLVGYVAGFVATYFFGFSKALLAEFNVSQEPVPSTVAATGPAAASGGASAKEPAGV
;
A
#
# COMPACT_ATOMS: atom_id res chain seq x y z
N MET A 1 -6.81 31.52 34.24
CA MET A 1 -6.96 30.25 35.03
C MET A 1 -5.60 29.89 35.59
N PRO A 2 -5.47 29.28 36.79
CA PRO A 2 -4.21 28.69 37.23
C PRO A 2 -3.74 27.65 36.22
N GLU A 3 -2.46 27.60 35.88
CA GLU A 3 -1.87 26.72 34.84
C GLU A 3 -2.24 25.23 35.05
N ALA A 4 -2.33 24.78 36.30
CA ALA A 4 -2.72 23.40 36.63
C ALA A 4 -4.18 23.05 36.25
N LEU A 5 -5.09 24.02 36.26
CA LEU A 5 -6.47 23.85 35.81
C LEU A 5 -6.59 23.90 34.28
N ASP A 6 -5.77 24.70 33.63
CA ASP A 6 -5.76 24.82 32.16
C ASP A 6 -5.30 23.53 31.49
N VAL A 7 -4.29 22.87 32.01
CA VAL A 7 -3.79 21.56 31.53
C VAL A 7 -4.84 20.44 31.59
N LEU A 8 -5.80 20.52 32.50
CA LEU A 8 -6.85 19.49 32.67
C LEU A 8 -8.16 19.90 31.97
N VAL A 9 -8.59 21.14 32.15
CA VAL A 9 -9.89 21.63 31.68
C VAL A 9 -9.91 21.85 30.18
N THR A 10 -8.85 22.43 29.60
CA THR A 10 -8.79 22.73 28.17
C THR A 10 -8.83 21.48 27.30
N PRO A 11 -7.99 20.42 27.50
CA PRO A 11 -8.10 19.19 26.74
C PRO A 11 -9.44 18.47 26.94
N THR A 12 -9.95 18.45 28.17
CA THR A 12 -11.22 17.78 28.47
C THR A 12 -12.40 18.45 27.77
N LEU A 13 -12.49 19.77 27.83
CA LEU A 13 -13.54 20.51 27.12
C LEU A 13 -13.37 20.42 25.59
N THR A 14 -12.15 20.46 25.09
CA THR A 14 -11.88 20.31 23.66
C THR A 14 -12.36 18.95 23.15
N VAL A 15 -12.00 17.86 23.83
CA VAL A 15 -12.43 16.50 23.48
C VAL A 15 -13.94 16.35 23.60
N LEU A 16 -14.54 16.88 24.68
CA LEU A 16 -15.98 16.81 24.90
C LEU A 16 -16.76 17.56 23.82
N ILE A 17 -16.40 18.81 23.55
CA ILE A 17 -17.10 19.65 22.57
C ILE A 17 -16.88 19.12 21.16
N SER A 18 -15.65 18.79 20.78
CA SER A 18 -15.35 18.21 19.46
C SER A 18 -16.04 16.85 19.27
N GLY A 19 -16.06 16.01 20.30
CA GLY A 19 -16.77 14.74 20.29
C GLY A 19 -18.28 14.91 20.09
N LEU A 20 -18.91 15.83 20.82
CA LEU A 20 -20.33 16.13 20.65
C LEU A 20 -20.66 16.68 19.25
N VAL A 21 -19.85 17.63 18.74
CA VAL A 21 -20.02 18.16 17.39
C VAL A 21 -19.84 17.06 16.33
N THR A 22 -18.88 16.17 16.54
CA THR A 22 -18.65 15.04 15.64
C THR A 22 -19.84 14.07 15.65
N ILE A 23 -20.29 13.65 16.82
CA ILE A 23 -21.37 12.65 16.95
C ILE A 23 -22.70 13.21 16.45
N PHE A 24 -23.09 14.41 16.87
CA PHE A 24 -24.42 14.97 16.56
C PHE A 24 -24.48 15.78 15.26
N GLY A 25 -23.33 16.26 14.74
CA GLY A 25 -23.27 17.06 13.54
C GLY A 25 -22.61 16.34 12.36
N LEU A 26 -21.34 15.95 12.52
CA LEU A 26 -20.56 15.42 11.42
C LEU A 26 -20.89 13.98 11.05
N MET A 27 -21.30 13.12 12.01
CA MET A 27 -21.61 11.72 11.70
C MET A 27 -22.78 11.56 10.74
N TYR A 28 -23.80 12.41 10.82
CA TYR A 28 -24.92 12.34 9.88
C TYR A 28 -24.46 12.66 8.45
N VAL A 29 -23.73 13.76 8.27
CA VAL A 29 -23.18 14.15 6.96
C VAL A 29 -22.19 13.10 6.46
N ALA A 30 -21.32 12.60 7.33
CA ALA A 30 -20.36 11.55 6.97
C ALA A 30 -21.07 10.24 6.54
N GLY A 31 -22.18 9.87 7.19
CA GLY A 31 -22.99 8.73 6.81
C GLY A 31 -23.60 8.85 5.42
N GLU A 32 -24.19 9.99 5.08
CA GLU A 32 -24.73 10.25 3.73
C GLU A 32 -23.63 10.24 2.66
N VAL A 33 -22.49 10.89 2.92
CA VAL A 33 -21.35 10.87 2.00
C VAL A 33 -20.80 9.45 1.83
N SER A 34 -20.66 8.69 2.90
CA SER A 34 -20.19 7.31 2.87
C SER A 34 -21.14 6.41 2.05
N SER A 35 -22.44 6.54 2.25
CA SER A 35 -23.46 5.81 1.48
C SER A 35 -23.40 6.16 -0.01
N ALA A 36 -23.28 7.45 -0.35
CA ALA A 36 -23.14 7.90 -1.74
C ALA A 36 -21.85 7.34 -2.39
N ILE A 37 -20.74 7.33 -1.67
CA ILE A 37 -19.48 6.75 -2.13
C ILE A 37 -19.60 5.24 -2.33
N GLY A 38 -20.24 4.52 -1.40
CA GLY A 38 -20.48 3.07 -1.52
C GLY A 38 -21.31 2.75 -2.75
N THR A 39 -22.43 3.48 -2.98
CA THR A 39 -23.28 3.31 -4.16
C THR A 39 -22.54 3.63 -5.46
N PHE A 40 -21.71 4.68 -5.46
CA PHE A 40 -20.88 5.01 -6.63
C PHE A 40 -19.83 3.94 -6.92
N ALA A 41 -19.15 3.41 -5.90
CA ALA A 41 -18.17 2.35 -6.07
C ALA A 41 -18.82 1.07 -6.63
N ASP A 42 -19.97 0.70 -6.11
CA ASP A 42 -20.74 -0.46 -6.59
C ASP A 42 -21.20 -0.28 -8.04
N TRP A 43 -21.76 0.88 -8.37
CA TRP A 43 -22.13 1.22 -9.75
C TRP A 43 -20.91 1.21 -10.69
N LEU A 44 -19.78 1.77 -10.26
CA LEU A 44 -18.55 1.82 -11.05
C LEU A 44 -18.02 0.41 -11.37
N LEU A 45 -18.04 -0.48 -10.38
CA LEU A 45 -17.53 -1.84 -10.53
C LEU A 45 -18.51 -2.74 -11.29
N SER A 46 -19.80 -2.61 -11.05
CA SER A 46 -20.82 -3.40 -11.76
C SER A 46 -20.96 -2.98 -13.22
N THR A 47 -20.84 -1.69 -13.52
CA THR A 47 -20.99 -1.15 -14.88
C THR A 47 -19.65 -1.10 -15.63
N GLY A 48 -18.59 -0.61 -14.96
CA GLY A 48 -17.27 -0.42 -15.55
C GLY A 48 -16.40 -1.68 -15.54
N GLY A 49 -16.69 -2.61 -14.65
CA GLY A 49 -16.08 -3.94 -14.57
C GLY A 49 -14.58 -3.97 -14.83
N ALA A 50 -14.19 -4.60 -15.94
CA ALA A 50 -12.79 -4.72 -16.35
C ALA A 50 -12.11 -3.35 -16.53
N GLY A 51 -12.82 -2.36 -17.11
CA GLY A 51 -12.29 -1.00 -17.32
C GLY A 51 -12.06 -0.27 -16.00
N ALA A 52 -13.02 -0.33 -15.08
CA ALA A 52 -12.88 0.24 -13.74
C ALA A 52 -11.75 -0.42 -12.97
N GLY A 53 -11.69 -1.76 -12.99
CA GLY A 53 -10.63 -2.53 -12.35
C GLY A 53 -9.24 -2.20 -12.92
N PHE A 54 -9.14 -2.02 -14.23
CA PHE A 54 -7.91 -1.61 -14.90
C PHE A 54 -7.43 -0.23 -14.43
N LEU A 55 -8.31 0.75 -14.39
CA LEU A 55 -7.98 2.09 -13.93
C LEU A 55 -7.60 2.10 -12.44
N LEU A 56 -8.42 1.48 -11.59
CA LEU A 56 -8.17 1.43 -10.15
C LEU A 56 -6.87 0.71 -9.81
N GLY A 57 -6.63 -0.46 -10.40
CA GLY A 57 -5.39 -1.21 -10.21
C GLY A 57 -4.14 -0.48 -10.73
N GLY A 58 -4.28 0.25 -11.84
CA GLY A 58 -3.20 1.03 -12.43
C GLY A 58 -2.83 2.29 -11.66
N PHE A 59 -3.84 3.02 -11.17
CA PHE A 59 -3.62 4.27 -10.44
C PHE A 59 -3.34 4.08 -8.94
N PHE A 60 -3.52 2.88 -8.39
CA PHE A 60 -3.37 2.66 -6.95
C PHE A 60 -1.95 2.90 -6.44
N LEU A 61 -0.89 2.48 -7.17
CA LEU A 61 0.50 2.75 -6.75
C LEU A 61 0.80 4.26 -6.64
N PRO A 62 0.42 5.12 -7.59
CA PRO A 62 0.48 6.58 -7.42
C PRO A 62 -0.26 7.09 -6.18
N LEU A 63 -1.45 6.56 -5.89
CA LEU A 63 -2.20 6.93 -4.68
C LEU A 63 -1.47 6.49 -3.39
N VAL A 64 -0.85 5.31 -3.40
CA VAL A 64 -0.02 4.82 -2.28
C VAL A 64 1.18 5.74 -2.08
N MET A 65 1.88 6.09 -3.15
CA MET A 65 3.06 6.96 -3.11
C MET A 65 2.72 8.35 -2.50
N LEU A 66 1.54 8.88 -2.83
CA LEU A 66 1.06 10.17 -2.31
C LEU A 66 0.39 10.07 -0.93
N GLY A 67 0.23 8.85 -0.36
CA GLY A 67 -0.50 8.62 0.89
C GLY A 67 -2.02 8.73 0.76
N LEU A 68 -2.54 8.99 -0.44
CA LEU A 68 -3.98 9.20 -0.70
C LEU A 68 -4.82 7.91 -0.60
N HIS A 69 -4.19 6.75 -0.66
CA HIS A 69 -4.86 5.45 -0.49
C HIS A 69 -5.57 5.30 0.86
N GLN A 70 -5.13 6.03 1.89
CA GLN A 70 -5.79 6.06 3.20
C GLN A 70 -7.23 6.61 3.13
N ALA A 71 -7.52 7.48 2.15
CA ALA A 71 -8.87 7.99 1.93
C ALA A 71 -9.87 6.91 1.46
N LEU A 72 -9.37 5.74 1.02
CA LEU A 72 -10.23 4.63 0.63
C LEU A 72 -10.70 3.78 1.82
N ILE A 73 -10.11 3.93 3.01
CA ILE A 73 -10.49 3.17 4.22
C ILE A 73 -11.99 3.33 4.55
N PRO A 74 -12.55 4.55 4.61
CA PRO A 74 -14.00 4.70 4.85
C PRO A 74 -14.86 4.01 3.78
N ILE A 75 -14.42 3.97 2.54
CA ILE A 75 -15.13 3.31 1.45
C ILE A 75 -15.15 1.79 1.69
N HIS A 76 -14.02 1.20 2.03
CA HIS A 76 -13.95 -0.22 2.37
C HIS A 76 -14.83 -0.56 3.56
N THR A 77 -14.79 0.22 4.65
CA THR A 77 -15.64 -0.01 5.84
C THR A 77 -17.12 0.06 5.47
N THR A 78 -17.54 1.04 4.70
CA THR A 78 -18.94 1.16 4.24
C THR A 78 -19.38 -0.06 3.43
N LEU A 79 -18.56 -0.52 2.48
CA LEU A 79 -18.87 -1.69 1.67
C LEU A 79 -18.97 -2.96 2.54
N ILE A 80 -18.07 -3.15 3.49
CA ILE A 80 -18.09 -4.29 4.42
C ILE A 80 -19.35 -4.23 5.31
N GLU A 81 -19.73 -3.07 5.84
CA GLU A 81 -20.92 -2.90 6.66
C GLU A 81 -22.22 -3.14 5.89
N GLN A 82 -22.29 -2.72 4.61
CA GLN A 82 -23.50 -2.83 3.79
C GLN A 82 -23.64 -4.18 3.11
N GLN A 83 -22.55 -4.79 2.65
CA GLN A 83 -22.54 -5.97 1.78
C GLN A 83 -21.88 -7.21 2.43
N GLY A 84 -21.24 -7.03 3.60
CA GLY A 84 -20.48 -8.08 4.28
C GLY A 84 -19.02 -8.20 3.79
N PHE A 85 -18.69 -7.64 2.63
CA PHE A 85 -17.33 -7.63 2.06
C PHE A 85 -17.12 -6.41 1.17
N THR A 86 -15.87 -6.06 0.91
CA THR A 86 -15.48 -5.02 -0.05
C THR A 86 -14.89 -5.63 -1.31
N VAL A 87 -15.48 -5.36 -2.47
CA VAL A 87 -14.97 -5.80 -3.79
C VAL A 87 -13.79 -4.95 -4.26
N LEU A 88 -13.59 -3.79 -3.65
CA LEU A 88 -12.57 -2.84 -4.05
C LEU A 88 -11.16 -3.31 -3.67
N LEU A 89 -11.00 -3.92 -2.47
CA LEU A 89 -9.68 -4.32 -1.95
C LEU A 89 -8.98 -5.36 -2.82
N PRO A 90 -9.62 -6.45 -3.30
CA PRO A 90 -8.98 -7.40 -4.21
C PRO A 90 -8.50 -6.78 -5.52
N ILE A 91 -9.23 -5.80 -6.07
CA ILE A 91 -8.84 -5.07 -7.29
C ILE A 91 -7.59 -4.22 -7.02
N LEU A 92 -7.60 -3.44 -5.93
CA LEU A 92 -6.48 -2.57 -5.56
C LEU A 92 -5.22 -3.37 -5.18
N ALA A 93 -5.40 -4.57 -4.62
CA ALA A 93 -4.32 -5.50 -4.30
C ALA A 93 -3.48 -5.89 -5.51
N MET A 94 -4.05 -5.85 -6.72
CA MET A 94 -3.35 -6.18 -7.97
C MET A 94 -2.22 -5.18 -8.29
N ALA A 95 -2.28 -3.96 -7.77
CA ALA A 95 -1.19 -3.00 -7.86
C ALA A 95 0.10 -3.53 -7.20
N GLY A 96 -0.04 -4.20 -6.04
CA GLY A 96 1.06 -4.90 -5.37
C GLY A 96 1.62 -6.04 -6.22
N ALA A 97 0.76 -6.79 -6.93
CA ALA A 97 1.19 -7.83 -7.85
C ALA A 97 2.03 -7.24 -9.00
N GLY A 98 1.55 -6.16 -9.64
CA GLY A 98 2.31 -5.45 -10.66
C GLY A 98 3.69 -5.00 -10.17
N GLN A 99 3.76 -4.51 -8.93
CA GLN A 99 5.00 -4.08 -8.28
C GLN A 99 5.99 -5.24 -8.06
N VAL A 100 5.51 -6.38 -7.57
CA VAL A 100 6.33 -7.60 -7.38
C VAL A 100 6.86 -8.10 -8.73
N GLY A 101 6.01 -8.15 -9.75
CA GLY A 101 6.41 -8.53 -11.11
C GLY A 101 7.49 -7.59 -11.66
N ALA A 102 7.30 -6.28 -11.51
CA ALA A 102 8.27 -5.27 -11.92
C ALA A 102 9.61 -5.44 -11.18
N ALA A 103 9.60 -5.66 -9.86
CA ALA A 103 10.81 -5.88 -9.08
C ALA A 103 11.57 -7.14 -9.52
N ALA A 104 10.87 -8.23 -9.87
CA ALA A 104 11.48 -9.42 -10.43
C ALA A 104 12.18 -9.14 -11.77
N ALA A 105 11.57 -8.34 -12.65
CA ALA A 105 12.18 -7.92 -13.90
C ALA A 105 13.42 -7.04 -13.69
N VAL A 106 13.36 -6.08 -12.75
CA VAL A 106 14.51 -5.25 -12.35
C VAL A 106 15.67 -6.14 -11.88
N TYR A 107 15.38 -7.13 -11.05
CA TYR A 107 16.38 -8.08 -10.55
C TYR A 107 17.15 -8.79 -11.66
N LEU A 108 16.47 -9.15 -12.75
CA LEU A 108 17.08 -9.81 -13.90
C LEU A 108 17.80 -8.83 -14.85
N ARG A 109 17.28 -7.59 -14.98
CA ARG A 109 17.83 -6.59 -15.90
C ARG A 109 19.05 -5.86 -15.38
N LEU A 110 19.28 -5.85 -14.05
CA LEU A 110 20.42 -5.20 -13.40
C LEU A 110 21.30 -6.24 -12.68
N PRO A 111 21.91 -7.21 -13.39
CA PRO A 111 22.68 -8.28 -12.76
C PRO A 111 23.95 -7.80 -12.06
N ARG A 112 24.51 -6.65 -12.45
CA ARG A 112 25.73 -6.08 -11.87
C ARG A 112 25.49 -5.15 -10.69
N ASN A 113 24.26 -4.70 -10.49
CA ASN A 113 23.90 -3.82 -9.36
C ASN A 113 23.54 -4.64 -8.12
N GLU A 114 24.53 -4.96 -7.30
CA GLU A 114 24.33 -5.78 -6.11
C GLU A 114 23.48 -5.08 -5.05
N SER A 115 23.55 -3.75 -4.94
CA SER A 115 22.77 -2.96 -3.99
C SER A 115 21.26 -3.10 -4.25
N ILE A 116 20.80 -2.84 -5.47
CA ILE A 116 19.40 -3.00 -5.86
C ILE A 116 18.96 -4.45 -5.73
N ARG A 117 19.79 -5.41 -6.13
CA ARG A 117 19.48 -6.84 -6.00
C ARG A 117 19.33 -7.27 -4.56
N LYS A 118 20.16 -6.78 -3.64
CA LYS A 118 20.04 -7.02 -2.20
C LYS A 118 18.75 -6.43 -1.66
N THR A 119 18.42 -5.20 -2.03
CA THR A 119 17.16 -4.54 -1.66
C THR A 119 15.95 -5.36 -2.13
N ILE A 120 15.95 -5.82 -3.39
CA ILE A 120 14.86 -6.66 -3.92
C ILE A 120 14.74 -7.96 -3.14
N ARG A 121 15.85 -8.68 -2.88
CA ARG A 121 15.80 -9.94 -2.12
C ARG A 121 15.21 -9.76 -0.72
N SER A 122 15.55 -8.68 -0.03
CA SER A 122 15.04 -8.41 1.32
C SER A 122 13.59 -7.93 1.33
N ALA A 123 13.16 -7.17 0.30
CA ALA A 123 11.82 -6.60 0.23
C ALA A 123 10.80 -7.51 -0.48
N MET A 124 11.25 -8.47 -1.30
CA MET A 124 10.36 -9.34 -2.08
C MET A 124 9.39 -10.16 -1.23
N PRO A 125 9.79 -10.79 -0.10
CA PRO A 125 8.85 -11.52 0.74
C PRO A 125 7.73 -10.62 1.28
N ALA A 126 8.07 -9.40 1.73
CA ALA A 126 7.08 -8.42 2.19
C ALA A 126 6.13 -8.02 1.05
N GLY A 127 6.66 -7.77 -0.14
CA GLY A 127 5.86 -7.46 -1.34
C GLY A 127 4.89 -8.56 -1.72
N LEU A 128 5.31 -9.83 -1.66
CA LEU A 128 4.43 -10.98 -1.91
C LEU A 128 3.31 -11.08 -0.86
N LEU A 129 3.59 -10.75 0.39
CA LEU A 129 2.60 -10.70 1.47
C LEU A 129 1.74 -9.42 1.46
N GLY A 130 1.96 -8.52 0.49
CA GLY A 130 1.11 -7.36 0.29
C GLY A 130 1.61 -6.06 0.92
N VAL A 131 2.84 -6.03 1.40
CA VAL A 131 3.52 -4.82 1.88
C VAL A 131 4.48 -4.34 0.79
N GLY A 132 3.97 -3.49 -0.11
CA GLY A 132 4.67 -3.06 -1.33
C GLY A 132 5.66 -1.92 -1.16
N GLU A 133 5.55 -1.14 -0.08
CA GLU A 133 6.31 0.09 0.13
C GLU A 133 7.84 -0.08 0.02
N PRO A 134 8.46 -1.14 0.56
CA PRO A 134 9.90 -1.34 0.41
C PRO A 134 10.33 -1.54 -1.05
N LEU A 135 9.49 -2.17 -1.89
CA LEU A 135 9.74 -2.31 -3.33
C LEU A 135 9.47 -1.01 -4.08
N ILE A 136 8.45 -0.24 -3.67
CA ILE A 136 8.13 1.06 -4.30
C ILE A 136 9.30 2.01 -4.08
N TYR A 137 9.64 2.31 -2.83
CA TYR A 137 10.61 3.35 -2.50
C TYR A 137 12.05 2.89 -2.67
N GLY A 138 12.34 1.60 -2.46
CA GLY A 138 13.69 1.05 -2.59
C GLY A 138 14.09 0.64 -4.00
N VAL A 139 13.14 0.43 -4.91
CA VAL A 139 13.44 -0.15 -6.23
C VAL A 139 12.77 0.60 -7.37
N SER A 140 11.44 0.59 -7.47
CA SER A 140 10.77 1.00 -8.69
C SER A 140 10.72 2.52 -8.86
N LEU A 141 10.45 3.26 -7.80
CA LEU A 141 10.34 4.72 -7.84
C LEU A 141 11.69 5.40 -8.14
N PRO A 142 12.83 5.03 -7.51
CA PRO A 142 14.13 5.59 -7.86
C PRO A 142 14.54 5.34 -9.32
N LEU A 143 14.11 4.23 -9.91
CA LEU A 143 14.37 3.90 -11.30
C LEU A 143 13.39 4.58 -12.28
N GLY A 144 12.29 5.15 -11.79
CA GLY A 144 11.28 5.87 -12.56
C GLY A 144 10.44 4.98 -13.47
N ARG A 145 10.97 4.56 -14.62
CA ARG A 145 10.22 3.72 -15.59
C ARG A 145 9.69 2.41 -15.03
N PRO A 146 10.43 1.65 -14.20
CA PRO A 146 9.89 0.45 -13.53
C PRO A 146 8.68 0.71 -12.67
N PHE A 147 8.52 1.90 -12.10
CA PHE A 147 7.33 2.29 -11.37
C PHE A 147 6.10 2.38 -12.29
N ILE A 148 6.25 3.03 -13.46
CA ILE A 148 5.17 3.15 -14.44
C ILE A 148 4.75 1.77 -14.97
N THR A 149 5.73 0.91 -15.27
CA THR A 149 5.44 -0.45 -15.74
C THR A 149 4.86 -1.36 -14.67
N ALA A 150 5.15 -1.12 -13.39
CA ALA A 150 4.46 -1.75 -12.27
C ALA A 150 2.97 -1.35 -12.22
N CYS A 151 2.67 -0.06 -12.45
CA CYS A 151 1.27 0.41 -12.57
C CYS A 151 0.53 -0.32 -13.71
N VAL A 152 1.19 -0.55 -14.85
CA VAL A 152 0.61 -1.35 -15.95
C VAL A 152 0.30 -2.76 -15.48
N GLY A 153 1.20 -3.41 -14.73
CA GLY A 153 0.94 -4.72 -14.13
C GLY A 153 -0.29 -4.72 -13.23
N GLY A 154 -0.39 -3.73 -12.36
CA GLY A 154 -1.56 -3.52 -11.49
C GLY A 154 -2.85 -3.31 -12.28
N ALA A 155 -2.79 -2.54 -13.37
CA ALA A 155 -3.92 -2.30 -14.25
C ALA A 155 -4.46 -3.59 -14.87
N PHE A 156 -3.60 -4.45 -15.42
CA PHE A 156 -4.03 -5.73 -16.00
C PHE A 156 -4.59 -6.69 -14.95
N GLY A 157 -3.93 -6.80 -13.78
CA GLY A 157 -4.45 -7.61 -12.67
C GLY A 157 -5.80 -7.11 -12.16
N GLY A 158 -5.93 -5.80 -11.94
CA GLY A 158 -7.17 -5.17 -11.51
C GLY A 158 -8.28 -5.30 -12.55
N GLY A 159 -7.95 -5.16 -13.84
CA GLY A 159 -8.87 -5.39 -14.95
C GLY A 159 -9.38 -6.83 -15.00
N PHE A 160 -8.50 -7.81 -14.72
CA PHE A 160 -8.88 -9.22 -14.64
C PHE A 160 -9.92 -9.46 -13.52
N VAL A 161 -9.65 -9.02 -12.30
CA VAL A 161 -10.60 -9.17 -11.18
C VAL A 161 -11.89 -8.41 -11.44
N GLY A 162 -11.79 -7.18 -11.97
CA GLY A 162 -12.94 -6.37 -12.35
C GLY A 162 -13.81 -6.99 -13.43
N LEU A 163 -13.21 -7.74 -14.38
CA LEU A 163 -13.95 -8.49 -15.40
C LEU A 163 -14.84 -9.57 -14.76
N PHE A 164 -14.31 -10.33 -13.79
CA PHE A 164 -15.11 -11.35 -13.11
C PHE A 164 -16.23 -10.73 -12.29
N ASN A 165 -15.98 -9.61 -11.61
CA ASN A 165 -17.05 -8.86 -10.93
C ASN A 165 -18.15 -8.43 -11.91
N GLN A 166 -17.80 -7.99 -13.12
CA GLN A 166 -18.76 -7.64 -14.18
C GLN A 166 -19.55 -8.86 -14.70
N LEU A 167 -18.91 -10.04 -14.74
CA LEU A 167 -19.56 -11.29 -15.12
C LEU A 167 -20.47 -11.88 -14.03
N GLY A 168 -20.56 -11.22 -12.88
CA GLY A 168 -21.41 -11.61 -11.76
C GLY A 168 -20.69 -12.48 -10.71
N ASP A 169 -19.39 -12.77 -10.87
CA ASP A 169 -18.57 -13.45 -9.87
C ASP A 169 -17.86 -12.41 -8.99
N SER A 170 -18.54 -11.95 -7.94
CA SER A 170 -18.04 -10.92 -7.04
C SER A 170 -16.94 -11.46 -6.16
N VAL A 171 -15.75 -10.89 -6.30
CA VAL A 171 -14.56 -11.19 -5.48
C VAL A 171 -14.36 -10.06 -4.49
N GLY A 172 -14.46 -10.35 -3.20
CA GLY A 172 -14.36 -9.38 -2.13
C GLY A 172 -13.43 -9.81 -1.01
N SER A 173 -13.32 -8.95 0.00
CA SER A 173 -12.62 -9.20 1.25
C SER A 173 -13.48 -8.78 2.43
N THR A 174 -13.58 -9.63 3.45
CA THR A 174 -14.37 -9.41 4.67
C THR A 174 -13.77 -8.40 5.63
N ALA A 175 -12.49 -8.08 5.45
CA ALA A 175 -11.79 -7.11 6.27
C ALA A 175 -10.74 -6.34 5.47
N ILE A 176 -10.38 -5.16 5.97
CA ILE A 176 -9.24 -4.39 5.44
C ILE A 176 -7.96 -5.00 6.00
N GLY A 177 -7.06 -5.38 5.10
CA GLY A 177 -5.80 -6.03 5.49
C GLY A 177 -4.71 -5.85 4.44
N PRO A 178 -3.55 -6.50 4.64
CA PRO A 178 -2.50 -6.53 3.64
C PRO A 178 -3.02 -7.14 2.34
N SER A 179 -2.50 -6.69 1.22
CA SER A 179 -2.80 -7.23 -0.10
C SER A 179 -2.00 -8.53 -0.38
N GLY A 180 -1.83 -8.90 -1.62
CA GLY A 180 -1.01 -10.05 -2.00
C GLY A 180 -1.48 -11.37 -1.39
N TRP A 181 -0.55 -12.21 -0.99
CA TRP A 181 -0.88 -13.54 -0.43
C TRP A 181 -1.52 -13.47 0.96
N ALA A 182 -1.30 -12.42 1.71
CA ALA A 182 -1.90 -12.26 3.03
C ALA A 182 -3.41 -11.98 2.96
N LEU A 183 -3.95 -11.63 1.80
CA LEU A 183 -5.38 -11.41 1.62
C LEU A 183 -6.18 -12.71 1.48
N PHE A 184 -5.57 -13.85 1.11
CA PHE A 184 -6.30 -15.11 0.89
C PHE A 184 -7.23 -15.51 2.03
N PRO A 185 -6.85 -15.44 3.32
CA PRO A 185 -7.74 -15.79 4.43
C PRO A 185 -8.94 -14.86 4.62
N LEU A 186 -8.91 -13.67 4.03
CA LEU A 186 -9.95 -12.65 4.17
C LEU A 186 -10.89 -12.60 2.95
N LEU A 187 -10.66 -13.47 1.96
CA LEU A 187 -11.46 -13.47 0.73
C LEU A 187 -12.86 -14.02 0.98
N ASP A 188 -13.84 -13.38 0.35
CA ASP A 188 -15.22 -13.82 0.29
C ASP A 188 -15.85 -13.40 -1.04
N GLY A 189 -16.95 -14.06 -1.42
CA GLY A 189 -17.61 -13.77 -2.69
C GLY A 189 -18.91 -14.55 -2.86
N ASN A 190 -19.72 -14.14 -3.83
CA ASN A 190 -21.06 -14.65 -4.05
C ASN A 190 -21.11 -16.08 -4.63
N HIS A 191 -20.06 -16.56 -5.28
CA HIS A 191 -19.97 -17.92 -5.86
C HIS A 191 -19.13 -18.91 -5.02
N GLY A 192 -18.91 -18.56 -3.76
CA GLY A 192 -18.20 -19.40 -2.80
C GLY A 192 -16.67 -19.24 -2.86
N LEU A 193 -16.03 -19.67 -1.77
CA LEU A 193 -14.61 -19.42 -1.51
C LEU A 193 -13.68 -19.95 -2.62
N GLY A 194 -14.03 -21.08 -3.25
CA GLY A 194 -13.20 -21.70 -4.29
C GLY A 194 -13.07 -20.83 -5.54
N SER A 195 -14.20 -20.29 -6.04
CA SER A 195 -14.21 -19.36 -7.18
C SER A 195 -13.46 -18.09 -6.84
N THR A 196 -13.76 -17.51 -5.68
CA THR A 196 -13.14 -16.26 -5.20
C THR A 196 -11.60 -16.39 -5.11
N ILE A 197 -11.10 -17.51 -4.53
CA ILE A 197 -9.66 -17.78 -4.46
C ILE A 197 -9.07 -17.93 -5.87
N ALA A 198 -9.75 -18.64 -6.77
CA ALA A 198 -9.25 -18.87 -8.13
C ALA A 198 -9.15 -17.57 -8.92
N VAL A 199 -10.17 -16.71 -8.85
CA VAL A 199 -10.17 -15.42 -9.53
C VAL A 199 -9.12 -14.48 -8.94
N TYR A 200 -9.02 -14.40 -7.61
CA TYR A 200 -8.00 -13.58 -6.97
C TYR A 200 -6.58 -14.04 -7.29
N ALA A 201 -6.30 -15.34 -7.23
CA ALA A 201 -5.02 -15.92 -7.60
C ALA A 201 -4.70 -15.70 -9.09
N GLY A 202 -5.70 -15.84 -9.97
CA GLY A 202 -5.59 -15.49 -11.39
C GLY A 202 -5.23 -14.02 -11.60
N GLY A 203 -5.88 -13.11 -10.88
CA GLY A 203 -5.56 -11.68 -10.90
C GLY A 203 -4.13 -11.37 -10.45
N LEU A 204 -3.68 -12.00 -9.35
CA LEU A 204 -2.28 -11.88 -8.89
C LEU A 204 -1.30 -12.37 -9.97
N LEU A 205 -1.56 -13.53 -10.57
CA LEU A 205 -0.72 -14.09 -11.63
C LEU A 205 -0.66 -13.16 -12.84
N VAL A 206 -1.80 -12.65 -13.29
CA VAL A 206 -1.87 -11.66 -14.39
C VAL A 206 -1.08 -10.40 -14.03
N GLY A 207 -1.25 -9.87 -12.82
CA GLY A 207 -0.51 -8.70 -12.34
C GLY A 207 1.00 -8.94 -12.29
N TYR A 208 1.45 -10.09 -11.77
CA TYR A 208 2.87 -10.47 -11.73
C TYR A 208 3.45 -10.57 -13.14
N VAL A 209 2.78 -11.32 -14.03
CA VAL A 209 3.26 -11.51 -15.41
C VAL A 209 3.25 -10.22 -16.19
N ALA A 210 2.16 -9.46 -16.14
CA ALA A 210 2.06 -8.19 -16.87
C ALA A 210 3.08 -7.16 -16.35
N GLY A 211 3.25 -7.04 -15.03
CA GLY A 211 4.26 -6.17 -14.43
C GLY A 211 5.69 -6.58 -14.78
N PHE A 212 5.97 -7.89 -14.76
CA PHE A 212 7.25 -8.44 -15.17
C PHE A 212 7.53 -8.14 -16.65
N VAL A 213 6.63 -8.51 -17.55
CA VAL A 213 6.80 -8.33 -19.01
C VAL A 213 6.90 -6.86 -19.36
N ALA A 214 6.00 -6.02 -18.84
CA ALA A 214 6.04 -4.59 -19.09
C ALA A 214 7.37 -3.97 -18.64
N THR A 215 7.86 -4.34 -17.45
CA THR A 215 9.13 -3.82 -16.93
C THR A 215 10.32 -4.38 -17.69
N TYR A 216 10.34 -5.67 -18.02
CA TYR A 216 11.44 -6.30 -18.74
C TYR A 216 11.68 -5.68 -20.10
N PHE A 217 10.62 -5.38 -20.86
CA PHE A 217 10.72 -4.82 -22.20
C PHE A 217 10.71 -3.29 -22.25
N PHE A 218 9.93 -2.63 -21.40
CA PHE A 218 9.69 -1.19 -21.46
C PHE A 218 10.24 -0.41 -20.26
N GLY A 219 10.58 -1.09 -19.15
CA GLY A 219 11.05 -0.44 -17.92
C GLY A 219 12.45 0.13 -18.00
N PHE A 220 13.24 -0.20 -19.03
CA PHE A 220 14.63 0.21 -19.15
C PHE A 220 14.93 0.88 -20.48
N SER A 221 15.50 2.09 -20.43
CA SER A 221 16.19 2.70 -21.56
C SER A 221 17.67 2.27 -21.60
N LYS A 222 18.33 2.44 -22.75
CA LYS A 222 19.78 2.20 -22.85
C LYS A 222 20.56 3.06 -21.85
N ALA A 223 20.15 4.32 -21.65
CA ALA A 223 20.76 5.23 -20.68
C ALA A 223 20.60 4.72 -19.25
N LEU A 224 19.40 4.32 -18.85
CA LEU A 224 19.12 3.78 -17.51
C LEU A 224 19.93 2.51 -17.22
N LEU A 225 20.07 1.61 -18.21
CA LEU A 225 20.91 0.42 -18.06
C LEU A 225 22.38 0.76 -17.91
N ALA A 226 22.89 1.76 -18.64
CA ALA A 226 24.27 2.20 -18.53
C ALA A 226 24.56 2.84 -17.15
N GLU A 227 23.61 3.59 -16.63
CA GLU A 227 23.71 4.29 -15.34
C GLU A 227 23.62 3.33 -14.15
N PHE A 228 22.63 2.44 -14.13
CA PHE A 228 22.32 1.60 -12.96
C PHE A 228 22.93 0.20 -13.01
N ASN A 229 23.36 -0.32 -14.16
CA ASN A 229 23.98 -1.65 -14.23
C ASN A 229 25.51 -1.61 -14.02
N VAL A 230 25.93 -0.81 -13.05
CA VAL A 230 27.33 -0.67 -12.62
C VAL A 230 27.49 -1.39 -11.28
N SER A 231 28.67 -1.97 -11.04
CA SER A 231 29.03 -2.53 -9.73
C SER A 231 29.13 -1.40 -8.72
N GLN A 232 28.05 -1.12 -8.01
CA GLN A 232 28.08 -0.26 -6.85
C GLN A 232 28.43 -1.16 -5.66
N GLU A 233 29.58 -0.91 -5.02
CA GLU A 233 29.88 -1.51 -3.72
C GLU A 233 28.79 -1.14 -2.73
N PRO A 234 28.39 -2.08 -1.83
CA PRO A 234 27.43 -1.77 -0.78
C PRO A 234 27.95 -0.60 0.05
N VAL A 235 27.18 0.47 0.15
CA VAL A 235 27.51 1.57 1.08
C VAL A 235 27.65 0.93 2.47
N PRO A 236 28.82 1.06 3.14
CA PRO A 236 28.98 0.51 4.49
C PRO A 236 27.92 1.12 5.41
N SER A 237 27.25 0.28 6.17
CA SER A 237 26.17 0.64 7.10
C SER A 237 26.68 1.43 8.34
N THR A 238 27.52 2.45 8.13
CA THR A 238 28.12 3.27 9.18
C THR A 238 27.24 4.42 9.66
N VAL A 239 26.01 4.56 9.15
CA VAL A 239 25.11 5.67 9.54
C VAL A 239 23.98 5.24 10.49
N ALA A 240 23.98 3.98 10.98
CA ALA A 240 22.93 3.50 11.89
C ALA A 240 23.29 3.59 13.39
N ALA A 241 24.39 4.30 13.78
CA ALA A 241 24.85 4.32 15.17
C ALA A 241 25.11 5.72 15.75
N THR A 242 24.47 6.76 15.20
CA THR A 242 24.46 8.09 15.88
C THR A 242 23.03 8.46 16.25
N GLY A 243 22.44 7.67 17.14
CA GLY A 243 21.38 8.15 18.01
C GLY A 243 21.97 9.19 18.99
N PRO A 244 21.25 10.24 19.41
CA PRO A 244 21.78 11.20 20.35
C PRO A 244 22.14 10.50 21.66
N ALA A 245 23.42 10.53 21.99
CA ALA A 245 23.93 10.08 23.28
C ALA A 245 23.22 10.87 24.38
N ALA A 246 22.46 10.16 25.21
CA ALA A 246 21.92 10.72 26.43
C ALA A 246 23.09 11.25 27.27
N ALA A 247 23.10 12.57 27.46
CA ALA A 247 24.02 13.24 28.35
C ALA A 247 23.68 12.82 29.80
N SER A 248 24.33 11.75 30.27
CA SER A 248 24.39 11.45 31.69
C SER A 248 25.44 12.36 32.33
N GLY A 249 25.01 13.50 32.85
CA GLY A 249 25.81 14.37 33.68
C GLY A 249 26.13 13.68 35.02
N GLY A 250 27.28 13.08 35.10
CA GLY A 250 27.87 12.68 36.35
C GLY A 250 28.62 13.86 36.98
N ALA A 251 27.96 14.58 37.88
CA ALA A 251 28.65 15.54 38.77
C ALA A 251 29.41 14.75 39.83
N SER A 252 30.71 14.61 39.63
CA SER A 252 31.64 14.17 40.67
C SER A 252 31.93 15.36 41.61
N ALA A 253 31.34 15.36 42.78
CA ALA A 253 31.72 16.24 43.89
C ALA A 253 33.10 15.80 44.40
N LYS A 254 34.07 16.68 44.22
CA LYS A 254 35.36 16.63 44.91
C LYS A 254 35.20 17.19 46.33
N GLU A 255 35.36 16.35 47.30
CA GLU A 255 35.55 16.69 48.72
C GLU A 255 36.95 17.30 48.89
N PRO A 256 37.15 18.45 49.60
CA PRO A 256 38.46 18.92 49.99
C PRO A 256 38.86 18.29 51.32
N ALA A 257 40.03 17.65 51.32
CA ALA A 257 40.69 17.18 52.54
C ALA A 257 41.35 18.34 53.30
N GLY A 258 41.15 18.34 54.57
CA GLY A 258 42.09 18.55 55.66
C GLY A 258 42.58 19.97 55.96
N VAL A 259 42.36 20.47 57.11
CA VAL A 259 43.18 20.61 58.30
C VAL A 259 42.26 21.06 59.45
#